data_edd8bf3a2f92908db9bc74020562637c
#
_entry.id   edd8bf3a2f92908db9bc74020562637c
#
_cell.length_a   1.000
_cell.length_b   1.000
_cell.length_c   1.000
_cell.angle_alpha   90.00
_cell.angle_beta   90.00
_cell.angle_gamma   90.00
#
_symmetry.space_group_name_H-M   'P 1'
#
loop_
_entity.id
_entity.type
_entity.pdbx_description
1 polymer ?
#
loop_
_entity_poly.entity_id
_entity_poly.type
_entity_poly.pdbx_seq_one_letter_code
_entity_poly.pdbx_strand_id
1 'polypeptide(L)' 'TEVRNSISAVSLDEEMTYLIKFQHAYVAAAKLISVADEMLMKLLETK' A
#
# COMPACT_ATOMS: atom_id res chain seq x y z
N THR A 1 8.90 -12.07 29.42
CA THR A 1 10.28 -11.74 29.59
C THR A 1 10.53 -10.26 29.35
N GLU A 2 11.68 -9.80 29.82
CA GLU A 2 12.01 -8.39 29.70
C GLU A 2 12.22 -7.96 28.25
N VAL A 3 12.76 -8.85 27.44
CA VAL A 3 12.97 -8.53 26.02
C VAL A 3 11.65 -8.26 25.34
N ARG A 4 10.65 -9.06 25.66
CA ARG A 4 9.34 -8.89 25.10
C ARG A 4 8.68 -7.61 25.59
N ASN A 5 8.91 -7.30 26.86
CA ASN A 5 8.32 -6.11 27.45
C ASN A 5 9.03 -4.84 27.02
N SER A 6 10.21 -4.97 26.45
CA SER A 6 10.97 -3.80 26.03
C SER A 6 10.47 -3.25 24.70
N ILE A 7 9.55 -3.93 24.03
CA ILE A 7 8.93 -3.38 22.83
C ILE A 7 8.05 -2.23 23.25
N SER A 8 8.46 -1.03 22.91
CA SER A 8 7.78 0.16 23.36
C SER A 8 6.56 0.44 22.48
N ALA A 9 5.64 1.23 23.02
CA ALA A 9 4.48 1.66 22.25
C ALA A 9 4.90 2.46 21.03
N VAL A 10 6.02 3.16 21.13
CA VAL A 10 6.52 3.94 20.01
C VAL A 10 6.93 3.03 18.85
N SER A 11 7.59 1.91 19.18
CA SER A 11 7.98 0.95 18.14
C SER A 11 6.77 0.37 17.44
N LEU A 12 5.74 0.01 18.20
CA LEU A 12 4.52 -0.51 17.62
C LEU A 12 3.84 0.54 16.76
N ASP A 13 3.83 1.77 17.23
CA ASP A 13 3.22 2.87 16.50
C ASP A 13 3.94 3.07 15.17
N GLU A 14 5.27 3.02 15.19
CA GLU A 14 6.04 3.19 13.97
C GLU A 14 5.76 2.07 12.98
N GLU A 15 5.69 0.84 13.47
CA GLU A 15 5.42 -0.29 12.61
C GLU A 15 4.03 -0.19 11.99
N MET A 16 3.06 0.20 12.78
CA MET A 16 1.71 0.37 12.27
C MET A 16 1.65 1.48 11.23
N THR A 17 2.40 2.55 11.46
CA THR A 17 2.47 3.63 10.50
C THR A 17 3.05 3.15 9.17
N TYR A 18 4.11 2.35 9.23
CA TYR A 18 4.69 1.78 8.01
C TYR A 18 3.72 0.85 7.31
N LEU A 19 3.00 0.05 8.07
CA LEU A 19 2.03 -0.87 7.48
C LEU A 19 0.93 -0.09 6.74
N ILE A 20 0.46 0.97 7.35
CA ILE A 20 -0.57 1.79 6.72
C ILE A 20 -0.01 2.44 5.45
N LYS A 21 1.21 2.93 5.49
CA LYS A 21 1.83 3.52 4.32
C LYS A 21 1.97 2.50 3.19
N PHE A 22 2.43 1.31 3.53
CA PHE A 22 2.56 0.25 2.54
C PHE A 22 1.20 -0.12 1.95
N GLN A 23 0.19 -0.18 2.80
CA GLN A 23 -1.15 -0.51 2.34
C GLN A 23 -1.67 0.55 1.38
N HIS A 24 -1.47 1.82 1.72
CA HIS A 24 -1.89 2.90 0.84
C HIS A 24 -1.15 2.87 -0.49
N ALA A 25 0.14 2.61 -0.44
CA ALA A 25 0.93 2.52 -1.67
C ALA A 25 0.47 1.36 -2.53
N TYR A 26 0.13 0.26 -1.90
CA TYR A 26 -0.33 -0.92 -2.61
C TYR A 26 -1.65 -0.64 -3.32
N VAL A 27 -2.57 0.00 -2.61
CA VAL A 27 -3.87 0.33 -3.18
C VAL A 27 -3.71 1.33 -4.32
N ALA A 28 -2.84 2.32 -4.13
CA ALA A 28 -2.59 3.31 -5.17
C ALA A 28 -2.00 2.66 -6.42
N ALA A 29 -1.07 1.73 -6.22
CA ALA A 29 -0.47 1.03 -7.36
C ALA A 29 -1.50 0.18 -8.09
N ALA A 30 -2.37 -0.48 -7.35
CA ALA A 30 -3.42 -1.29 -7.95
C ALA A 30 -4.37 -0.42 -8.77
N LYS A 31 -4.68 0.75 -8.25
CA LYS A 31 -5.55 1.66 -8.97
C LYS A 31 -4.87 2.18 -10.24
N LEU A 32 -3.58 2.43 -10.16
CA LEU A 32 -2.83 2.89 -11.32
C LEU A 32 -2.85 1.83 -12.42
N ILE A 33 -2.68 0.59 -12.04
CA ILE A 33 -2.74 -0.52 -13.00
C ILE A 33 -4.13 -0.60 -13.62
N SER A 34 -5.16 -0.43 -12.82
CA SER A 34 -6.53 -0.48 -13.30
C SER A 34 -6.80 0.63 -14.31
N VAL A 35 -6.32 1.84 -14.02
CA VAL A 35 -6.50 2.95 -14.93
C VAL A 35 -5.74 2.72 -16.23
N ALA A 36 -4.52 2.20 -16.12
CA ALA A 36 -3.74 1.91 -17.32
C ALA A 36 -4.46 0.87 -18.18
N ASP A 37 -5.09 -0.10 -17.54
CA ASP A 37 -5.84 -1.13 -18.24
C ASP A 37 -7.02 -0.52 -18.98
N GLU A 38 -7.72 0.40 -18.32
CA GLU A 38 -8.85 1.08 -18.97
C GLU A 38 -8.40 1.88 -20.16
N MET A 39 -7.28 2.57 -20.03
CA MET A 39 -6.75 3.36 -21.13
C MET A 39 -6.40 2.47 -22.31
N LEU A 40 -5.81 1.34 -22.03
CA LEU A 40 -5.42 0.40 -23.07
C LEU A 40 -6.66 -0.10 -23.79
N MET A 41 -7.69 -0.42 -23.04
CA MET A 41 -8.93 -0.89 -23.66
C MET A 41 -9.57 0.18 -24.54
N LYS A 42 -9.51 1.43 -24.10
CA LYS A 42 -10.06 2.51 -24.89
C LYS A 42 -9.28 2.69 -26.18
N LEU A 43 -7.98 2.56 -26.12
CA LEU A 43 -7.17 2.66 -27.31
C LEU A 43 -7.52 1.57 -28.31
N LEU A 44 -7.76 0.38 -27.80
CA LEU A 44 -8.15 -0.73 -28.67
C LEU A 44 -9.53 -0.51 -29.29
N GLU A 45 -10.42 0.12 -28.53
CA GLU A 45 -11.77 0.38 -29.03
C GLU A 45 -11.80 1.43 -30.16
N THR A 46 -10.97 2.42 -30.03
CA THR A 46 -10.96 3.50 -31.02
C THR A 46 -10.22 3.11 -32.28
N LYS A 47 -9.63 1.95 -32.28
CA LYS A 47 -8.93 1.45 -33.43
C LYS A 47 -9.91 0.91 -34.50
#